data_6ae865fb7da7cb04e9666e03349a57ed
#
_entry.id   6ae865fb7da7cb04e9666e03349a57ed
#
_cell.length_a   1.000
_cell.length_b   1.000
_cell.length_c   1.000
_cell.angle_alpha   90.00
_cell.angle_beta   90.00
_cell.angle_gamma   90.00
#
_symmetry.space_group_name_H-M   'P 1'
#
loop_
_entity.id
_entity.type
_entity.pdbx_description
1 polymer ?
#
loop_
_entity_poly.entity_id
_entity_poly.type
_entity_poly.pdbx_seq_one_letter_code
_entity_poly.pdbx_strand_id
1 'polypeptide(L)'
;AIVLPNIDGNDAATRNIEFEHNGMVYKAAISADVKFESGKKYVYNVTFTATGVKIEGAGITNWEEVTGDDVVVVPGGEAQYHYNNIYAFGDATPNGWSIGEAVKFDKVDDNTYTATFAINAGEMKFPLNNDWGCDWIMPTENGVGLSHSACMLVKNGDSRDYKWKVSADEAGTYTIVLDVKNMTMTATKSE
;
A
#
# COMPACT_ATOMS: atom_id res chain seq x y z
N ALA A 1 8.99 -17.36 11.18
CA ALA A 1 10.17 -16.50 11.18
C ALA A 1 11.05 -16.85 12.38
N ILE A 2 12.38 -16.84 12.20
CA ILE A 2 13.34 -16.97 13.31
C ILE A 2 13.69 -15.53 13.69
N VAL A 3 13.35 -15.13 14.91
CA VAL A 3 13.68 -13.82 15.45
C VAL A 3 14.87 -13.98 16.39
N LEU A 4 15.93 -13.20 16.18
CA LEU A 4 17.07 -13.20 17.08
C LEU A 4 16.67 -12.58 18.43
N PRO A 5 17.22 -13.10 19.56
CA PRO A 5 16.98 -12.54 20.86
C PRO A 5 17.43 -11.08 20.90
N ASN A 6 16.75 -10.29 21.71
CA ASN A 6 17.07 -8.89 21.88
C ASN A 6 18.44 -8.74 22.51
N ILE A 7 19.42 -8.28 21.73
CA ILE A 7 20.73 -7.88 22.24
C ILE A 7 20.60 -6.41 22.65
N ASP A 8 21.08 -6.06 23.85
CA ASP A 8 21.04 -4.71 24.41
C ASP A 8 21.40 -3.63 23.38
N GLY A 9 20.55 -2.64 23.24
CA GLY A 9 20.74 -1.50 22.35
C GLY A 9 19.80 -1.43 21.14
N ASN A 10 18.89 -2.36 20.96
CA ASN A 10 17.89 -2.29 19.90
C ASN A 10 16.76 -1.33 20.29
N ASP A 11 16.76 -0.17 19.64
CA ASP A 11 15.76 0.88 19.86
C ASP A 11 14.35 0.32 19.52
N ALA A 12 13.46 0.38 20.49
CA ALA A 12 12.08 -0.10 20.37
C ALA A 12 11.31 0.55 19.21
N ALA A 13 11.74 1.73 18.78
CA ALA A 13 11.14 2.47 17.69
C ALA A 13 11.27 1.78 16.30
N THR A 14 12.12 0.76 16.18
CA THR A 14 12.43 0.12 14.89
C THR A 14 11.98 -1.33 14.77
N ARG A 15 11.29 -1.87 15.78
CA ARG A 15 10.83 -3.27 15.74
C ARG A 15 9.50 -3.37 15.01
N ASN A 16 9.57 -3.70 13.74
CA ASN A 16 8.38 -3.94 12.93
C ASN A 16 8.35 -5.38 12.46
N ILE A 17 7.16 -5.98 12.44
CA ILE A 17 6.87 -7.17 11.67
C ILE A 17 6.17 -6.71 10.41
N GLU A 18 6.68 -7.13 9.27
CA GLU A 18 6.08 -6.86 7.97
C GLU A 18 5.35 -8.11 7.48
N PHE A 19 4.12 -7.93 7.01
CA PHE A 19 3.31 -8.97 6.43
C PHE A 19 2.93 -8.56 5.01
N GLU A 20 3.19 -9.42 4.07
CA GLU A 20 2.69 -9.27 2.71
C GLU A 20 1.42 -10.11 2.53
N HIS A 21 0.33 -9.49 2.11
CA HIS A 21 -0.92 -10.16 1.79
C HIS A 21 -1.61 -9.46 0.61
N ASN A 22 -1.90 -10.20 -0.44
CA ASN A 22 -2.52 -9.68 -1.67
C ASN A 22 -1.77 -8.49 -2.29
N GLY A 23 -0.43 -8.52 -2.31
CA GLY A 23 0.41 -7.45 -2.84
C GLY A 23 0.50 -6.19 -1.97
N MET A 24 -0.10 -6.22 -0.77
CA MET A 24 0.01 -5.17 0.22
C MET A 24 0.96 -5.58 1.34
N VAL A 25 1.84 -4.66 1.73
CA VAL A 25 2.72 -4.85 2.88
C VAL A 25 2.10 -4.13 4.08
N TYR A 26 1.90 -4.89 5.15
CA TYR A 26 1.39 -4.40 6.42
C TYR A 26 2.55 -4.37 7.42
N LYS A 27 2.72 -3.24 8.11
CA LYS A 27 3.71 -3.12 9.18
C LYS A 27 3.02 -3.07 10.53
N ALA A 28 3.48 -3.88 11.46
CA ALA A 28 3.03 -3.85 12.83
C ALA A 28 4.22 -3.62 13.75
N ALA A 29 4.18 -2.58 14.56
CA ALA A 29 5.19 -2.30 15.56
C ALA A 29 5.05 -3.28 16.73
N ILE A 30 6.18 -3.83 17.16
CA ILE A 30 6.25 -4.64 18.38
C ILE A 30 6.60 -3.71 19.53
N SER A 31 5.78 -3.73 20.62
CA SER A 31 6.06 -2.90 21.81
C SER A 31 7.48 -3.11 22.34
N ALA A 32 8.07 -2.04 22.85
CA ALA A 32 9.35 -2.06 23.56
C ALA A 32 9.38 -3.02 24.77
N ASP A 33 8.22 -3.23 25.37
CA ASP A 33 8.07 -4.07 26.56
C ASP A 33 8.14 -5.57 26.24
N VAL A 34 8.00 -5.95 24.96
CA VAL A 34 8.15 -7.33 24.52
C VAL A 34 9.63 -7.70 24.46
N LYS A 35 10.04 -8.58 25.36
CA LYS A 35 11.39 -9.15 25.36
C LYS A 35 11.36 -10.50 24.68
N PHE A 36 12.11 -10.65 23.60
CA PHE A 36 12.36 -11.95 22.99
C PHE A 36 13.50 -12.66 23.71
N GLU A 37 13.19 -13.75 24.36
CA GLU A 37 14.16 -14.55 25.11
C GLU A 37 14.65 -15.73 24.28
N SER A 38 15.92 -16.10 24.48
CA SER A 38 16.51 -17.29 23.85
C SER A 38 15.77 -18.57 24.28
N GLY A 39 15.54 -19.48 23.33
CA GLY A 39 14.87 -20.75 23.59
C GLY A 39 13.35 -20.65 23.71
N LYS A 40 12.74 -19.49 23.44
CA LYS A 40 11.28 -19.30 23.44
C LYS A 40 10.70 -19.18 22.04
N LYS A 41 9.50 -19.73 21.87
CA LYS A 41 8.68 -19.58 20.68
C LYS A 41 7.54 -18.61 20.98
N TYR A 42 7.47 -17.52 20.22
CA TYR A 42 6.40 -16.52 20.32
C TYR A 42 5.39 -16.75 19.21
N VAL A 43 4.12 -16.91 19.56
CA VAL A 43 3.03 -17.13 18.61
C VAL A 43 2.09 -15.94 18.67
N TYR A 44 1.80 -15.36 17.53
CA TYR A 44 0.86 -14.24 17.39
C TYR A 44 -0.24 -14.61 16.42
N ASN A 45 -1.49 -14.26 16.77
CA ASN A 45 -2.60 -14.30 15.84
C ASN A 45 -2.62 -12.99 15.05
N VAL A 46 -2.53 -13.09 13.74
CA VAL A 46 -2.55 -11.94 12.84
C VAL A 46 -3.87 -11.95 12.09
N THR A 47 -4.68 -10.91 12.29
CA THR A 47 -5.94 -10.72 11.59
C THR A 47 -5.83 -9.55 10.64
N PHE A 48 -6.00 -9.79 9.34
CA PHE A 48 -6.06 -8.75 8.33
C PHE A 48 -7.48 -8.19 8.27
N THR A 49 -7.61 -6.88 8.38
CA THR A 49 -8.89 -6.17 8.28
C THR A 49 -8.87 -5.22 7.09
N ALA A 50 -10.01 -4.69 6.71
CA ALA A 50 -10.09 -3.70 5.62
C ALA A 50 -9.32 -2.40 5.90
N THR A 51 -8.99 -2.13 7.17
CA THR A 51 -8.34 -0.90 7.62
C THR A 51 -6.95 -1.13 8.22
N GLY A 52 -6.44 -2.37 8.22
CA GLY A 52 -5.11 -2.68 8.76
C GLY A 52 -4.94 -4.11 9.24
N VAL A 53 -3.88 -4.33 10.01
CA VAL A 53 -3.57 -5.61 10.64
C VAL A 53 -3.76 -5.50 12.14
N LYS A 54 -4.53 -6.43 12.70
CA LYS A 54 -4.63 -6.64 14.14
C LYS A 54 -3.75 -7.81 14.54
N ILE A 55 -2.84 -7.60 15.47
CA ILE A 55 -2.02 -8.65 16.05
C ILE A 55 -2.47 -8.87 17.49
N GLU A 56 -2.85 -10.08 17.79
CA GLU A 56 -3.19 -10.51 19.14
C GLU A 56 -2.17 -11.54 19.61
N GLY A 57 -1.62 -11.34 20.80
CA GLY A 57 -0.75 -12.32 21.43
C GLY A 57 -1.53 -13.58 21.74
N ALA A 58 -1.11 -14.71 21.18
CA ALA A 58 -1.74 -15.99 21.41
C ALA A 58 -0.95 -16.92 22.33
N GLY A 59 0.12 -16.41 22.92
CA GLY A 59 0.93 -17.15 23.89
C GLY A 59 2.40 -17.23 23.52
N ILE A 60 3.21 -17.35 24.54
CA ILE A 60 4.62 -17.69 24.46
C ILE A 60 4.72 -19.17 24.78
N THR A 61 5.20 -19.97 23.85
CA THR A 61 5.54 -21.36 24.16
C THR A 61 7.04 -21.50 24.26
N ASN A 62 7.48 -21.99 25.38
CA ASN A 62 8.81 -22.60 25.47
C ASN A 62 8.86 -23.87 24.62
N TRP A 63 10.02 -24.40 24.38
CA TRP A 63 10.13 -25.85 24.17
C TRP A 63 9.47 -26.62 25.36
N GLU A 64 9.20 -25.91 26.48
CA GLU A 64 8.26 -26.24 27.57
C GLU A 64 7.26 -25.07 27.69
N GLU A 65 5.95 -25.34 27.75
CA GLU A 65 4.87 -24.34 27.71
C GLU A 65 4.96 -23.32 28.87
N VAL A 66 4.97 -22.03 28.56
CA VAL A 66 4.71 -20.95 29.50
C VAL A 66 3.60 -20.06 28.96
N THR A 67 2.54 -19.91 29.73
CA THR A 67 1.49 -18.88 29.48
C THR A 67 2.06 -17.49 29.74
N GLY A 68 2.14 -16.66 28.72
CA GLY A 68 2.62 -15.28 28.81
C GLY A 68 1.48 -14.27 28.70
N ASP A 69 1.74 -13.09 29.24
CA ASP A 69 0.81 -11.97 29.24
C ASP A 69 0.48 -11.48 27.83
N ASP A 70 -0.74 -10.96 27.66
CA ASP A 70 -1.20 -10.38 26.40
C ASP A 70 -0.27 -9.27 25.91
N VAL A 71 0.26 -9.41 24.72
CA VAL A 71 0.99 -8.33 24.06
C VAL A 71 -0.02 -7.29 23.58
N VAL A 72 -0.15 -6.20 24.30
CA VAL A 72 -0.90 -5.04 23.84
C VAL A 72 -0.12 -4.41 22.69
N VAL A 73 -0.51 -4.73 21.48
CA VAL A 73 -0.08 -3.95 20.30
C VAL A 73 -0.82 -2.62 20.38
N VAL A 74 -0.08 -1.57 20.75
CA VAL A 74 -0.63 -0.21 20.71
C VAL A 74 -1.04 0.07 19.26
N PRO A 75 -2.31 0.39 18.98
CA PRO A 75 -2.72 0.83 17.65
C PRO A 75 -2.13 2.22 17.39
N GLY A 76 -0.93 2.27 16.93
CA GLY A 76 -0.22 3.51 16.60
C GLY A 76 0.50 3.43 15.27
N GLY A 77 0.50 2.26 14.64
CA GLY A 77 0.84 2.13 13.23
C GLY A 77 -0.44 2.29 12.43
N GLU A 78 -0.67 3.45 11.83
CA GLU A 78 -1.60 3.55 10.71
C GLU A 78 -1.26 2.43 9.73
N ALA A 79 -2.27 1.73 9.22
CA ALA A 79 -2.06 0.73 8.17
C ALA A 79 -1.37 1.44 7.01
N GLN A 80 -0.08 1.21 6.87
CA GLN A 80 0.67 1.77 5.75
C GLN A 80 0.45 0.84 4.58
N TYR A 81 -0.34 1.26 3.63
CA TYR A 81 -0.55 0.53 2.39
C TYR A 81 0.69 0.73 1.52
N HIS A 82 1.58 -0.27 1.52
CA HIS A 82 2.70 -0.30 0.59
C HIS A 82 2.32 -1.18 -0.59
N TYR A 83 2.30 -0.60 -1.76
CA TYR A 83 2.09 -1.36 -2.99
C TYR A 83 3.45 -1.68 -3.62
N ASN A 84 3.64 -2.93 -4.05
CA ASN A 84 4.86 -3.31 -4.74
C ASN A 84 4.96 -2.64 -6.11
N ASN A 85 3.82 -2.45 -6.76
CA ASN A 85 3.73 -1.81 -8.07
C ASN A 85 2.44 -1.01 -8.18
N ILE A 86 2.51 0.11 -8.91
CA ILE A 86 1.36 0.86 -9.38
C ILE A 86 1.61 1.18 -10.85
N TYR A 87 0.56 1.20 -11.66
CA TYR A 87 0.66 1.50 -13.08
C TYR A 87 -0.38 2.54 -13.48
N ALA A 88 -0.12 3.30 -14.55
CA ALA A 88 -1.11 4.14 -15.22
C ALA A 88 -1.68 3.38 -16.42
N PHE A 89 -3.00 3.36 -16.53
CA PHE A 89 -3.73 2.53 -17.47
C PHE A 89 -4.97 3.24 -18.00
N GLY A 90 -5.20 3.17 -19.30
CA GLY A 90 -6.32 3.79 -19.96
C GLY A 90 -5.91 4.52 -21.25
N ASP A 91 -6.86 4.86 -22.11
CA ASP A 91 -6.58 5.50 -23.40
C ASP A 91 -6.00 6.93 -23.29
N ALA A 92 -6.07 7.54 -22.11
CA ALA A 92 -5.30 8.75 -21.81
C ALA A 92 -3.80 8.47 -21.63
N THR A 93 -3.36 7.22 -21.43
CA THR A 93 -1.94 6.86 -21.25
C THR A 93 -1.31 6.39 -22.58
N PRO A 94 0.04 6.37 -22.70
CA PRO A 94 0.72 6.00 -23.94
C PRO A 94 0.37 4.61 -24.47
N ASN A 95 0.08 3.66 -23.57
CA ASN A 95 -0.15 2.26 -23.94
C ASN A 95 -1.65 1.87 -23.93
N GLY A 96 -2.53 2.84 -23.69
CA GLY A 96 -3.98 2.66 -23.77
C GLY A 96 -4.51 1.60 -22.80
N TRP A 97 -5.45 0.81 -23.28
CA TRP A 97 -6.09 -0.27 -22.51
C TRP A 97 -5.33 -1.61 -22.59
N SER A 98 -4.01 -1.59 -22.82
CA SER A 98 -3.13 -2.76 -22.79
C SER A 98 -2.56 -2.95 -21.38
N ILE A 99 -3.24 -3.72 -20.54
CA ILE A 99 -2.88 -3.83 -19.10
C ILE A 99 -1.47 -4.36 -18.86
N GLY A 100 -1.00 -5.31 -19.68
CA GLY A 100 0.34 -5.87 -19.59
C GLY A 100 1.45 -4.88 -19.96
N GLU A 101 1.11 -3.76 -20.61
CA GLU A 101 2.03 -2.70 -21.06
C GLU A 101 1.79 -1.37 -20.34
N ALA A 102 0.96 -1.37 -19.29
CA ALA A 102 0.64 -0.17 -18.51
C ALA A 102 1.91 0.53 -17.99
N VAL A 103 1.88 1.87 -17.93
CA VAL A 103 3.03 2.68 -17.51
C VAL A 103 3.30 2.47 -16.03
N LYS A 104 4.47 1.93 -15.69
CA LYS A 104 4.85 1.69 -14.30
C LYS A 104 5.26 2.97 -13.59
N PHE A 105 4.79 3.13 -12.37
CA PHE A 105 5.26 4.17 -11.44
C PHE A 105 6.56 3.73 -10.76
N ASP A 106 7.48 4.67 -10.58
CA ASP A 106 8.64 4.51 -9.73
C ASP A 106 8.26 4.75 -8.27
N LYS A 107 8.67 3.87 -7.40
CA LYS A 107 8.48 4.03 -5.95
C LYS A 107 9.57 4.97 -5.43
N VAL A 108 9.16 6.13 -4.90
CA VAL A 108 10.05 7.13 -4.31
C VAL A 108 10.35 6.79 -2.85
N ASP A 109 9.30 6.46 -2.10
CA ASP A 109 9.35 6.01 -0.72
C ASP A 109 8.17 5.05 -0.43
N ASP A 110 7.96 4.73 0.83
CA ASP A 110 6.92 3.76 1.21
C ASP A 110 5.49 4.22 0.89
N ASN A 111 5.25 5.51 0.73
CA ASN A 111 3.92 6.07 0.49
C ASN A 111 3.81 6.81 -0.86
N THR A 112 4.93 7.09 -1.52
CA THR A 112 4.99 7.99 -2.67
C THR A 112 5.45 7.25 -3.92
N TYR A 113 4.66 7.38 -4.98
CA TYR A 113 4.94 6.82 -6.30
C TYR A 113 4.87 7.92 -7.35
N THR A 114 5.76 7.90 -8.34
CA THR A 114 5.82 8.92 -9.38
C THR A 114 5.99 8.30 -10.77
N ALA A 115 5.39 8.92 -11.77
CA ALA A 115 5.63 8.60 -13.16
C ALA A 115 5.50 9.83 -14.04
N THR A 116 6.37 9.96 -15.04
CA THR A 116 6.28 11.04 -16.03
C THR A 116 5.97 10.46 -17.40
N PHE A 117 4.87 10.85 -18.01
CA PHE A 117 4.45 10.34 -19.31
C PHE A 117 3.54 11.34 -20.05
N ALA A 118 3.39 11.13 -21.37
CA ALA A 118 2.45 11.89 -22.16
C ALA A 118 1.01 11.45 -21.84
N ILE A 119 0.17 12.39 -21.49
CA ILE A 119 -1.27 12.19 -21.25
C ILE A 119 -2.04 12.77 -22.43
N ASN A 120 -2.90 11.95 -23.03
CA ASN A 120 -3.79 12.32 -24.12
C ASN A 120 -5.22 12.58 -23.60
N ALA A 121 -6.07 13.15 -24.43
CA ALA A 121 -7.51 13.14 -24.16
C ALA A 121 -8.01 11.69 -24.06
N GLY A 122 -8.76 11.36 -22.99
CA GLY A 122 -9.22 10.00 -22.75
C GLY A 122 -9.46 9.74 -21.27
N GLU A 123 -9.48 8.48 -20.88
CA GLU A 123 -9.73 8.03 -19.52
C GLU A 123 -8.52 7.29 -18.95
N MET A 124 -8.30 7.40 -17.65
CA MET A 124 -7.26 6.62 -16.95
C MET A 124 -7.63 6.27 -15.52
N LYS A 125 -7.01 5.22 -15.00
CA LYS A 125 -7.03 4.75 -13.62
C LYS A 125 -5.73 4.01 -13.32
N PHE A 126 -5.50 3.61 -12.07
CA PHE A 126 -4.22 3.06 -11.64
C PHE A 126 -4.36 1.66 -11.06
N PRO A 127 -4.04 0.58 -11.82
CA PRO A 127 -3.98 -0.78 -11.32
C PRO A 127 -2.77 -0.99 -10.41
N LEU A 128 -2.93 -1.82 -9.39
CA LEU A 128 -1.86 -2.19 -8.44
C LEU A 128 -1.03 -3.39 -8.92
N ASN A 129 -1.36 -3.91 -10.08
CA ASN A 129 -0.59 -4.91 -10.81
C ASN A 129 -0.92 -4.75 -12.31
N ASN A 130 -0.13 -5.36 -13.18
CA ASN A 130 -0.36 -5.33 -14.62
C ASN A 130 -1.24 -6.51 -15.11
N ASP A 131 -2.26 -6.84 -14.35
CA ASP A 131 -3.30 -7.81 -14.70
C ASP A 131 -4.69 -7.34 -14.28
N TRP A 132 -5.74 -7.95 -14.87
CA TRP A 132 -7.13 -7.59 -14.60
C TRP A 132 -7.66 -8.02 -13.22
N GLY A 133 -6.98 -8.94 -12.58
CA GLY A 133 -7.36 -9.50 -11.28
C GLY A 133 -6.85 -8.71 -10.08
N CYS A 134 -6.40 -7.47 -10.28
CA CYS A 134 -5.82 -6.66 -9.23
C CYS A 134 -6.80 -5.66 -8.60
N ASP A 135 -6.39 -5.05 -7.49
CA ASP A 135 -7.03 -3.87 -6.91
C ASP A 135 -6.65 -2.61 -7.72
N TRP A 136 -7.41 -1.54 -7.56
CA TRP A 136 -7.30 -0.32 -8.35
C TRP A 136 -7.26 0.92 -7.48
N ILE A 137 -6.45 1.91 -7.84
CA ILE A 137 -6.62 3.27 -7.35
C ILE A 137 -7.43 4.05 -8.40
N MET A 138 -8.54 4.60 -7.97
CA MET A 138 -9.48 5.34 -8.78
C MET A 138 -9.77 6.71 -8.16
N PRO A 139 -10.27 7.70 -8.91
CA PRO A 139 -10.76 8.93 -8.30
C PRO A 139 -11.99 8.65 -7.44
N THR A 140 -12.26 9.50 -6.46
CA THR A 140 -13.46 9.39 -5.60
C THR A 140 -14.76 9.70 -6.34
N GLU A 141 -14.67 10.35 -7.50
CA GLU A 141 -15.79 10.67 -8.40
C GLU A 141 -15.44 10.25 -9.83
N ASN A 142 -16.44 9.76 -10.57
CA ASN A 142 -16.22 9.29 -11.94
C ASN A 142 -16.19 10.44 -12.96
N GLY A 143 -15.24 10.42 -13.89
CA GLY A 143 -15.15 11.36 -14.99
C GLY A 143 -14.62 12.74 -14.65
N VAL A 144 -13.93 12.86 -13.50
CA VAL A 144 -13.26 14.11 -13.07
C VAL A 144 -11.94 14.32 -13.80
N GLY A 145 -11.54 15.58 -13.97
CA GLY A 145 -10.28 15.99 -14.63
C GLY A 145 -9.04 15.77 -13.76
N LEU A 146 -7.86 16.11 -14.31
CA LEU A 146 -6.55 15.93 -13.65
C LEU A 146 -6.36 16.75 -12.38
N SER A 147 -7.16 17.82 -12.20
CA SER A 147 -7.14 18.65 -10.99
C SER A 147 -7.79 17.96 -9.77
N HIS A 148 -8.54 16.90 -9.97
CA HIS A 148 -9.17 16.15 -8.89
C HIS A 148 -8.15 15.23 -8.20
N SER A 149 -7.75 15.61 -6.99
CA SER A 149 -6.68 14.92 -6.27
C SER A 149 -7.14 13.71 -5.45
N ALA A 150 -8.39 13.68 -4.98
CA ALA A 150 -8.86 12.63 -4.07
C ALA A 150 -8.99 11.27 -4.75
N CYS A 151 -8.37 10.27 -4.16
CA CYS A 151 -8.36 8.89 -4.65
C CYS A 151 -9.03 7.94 -3.67
N MET A 152 -9.35 6.75 -4.14
CA MET A 152 -9.81 5.63 -3.31
C MET A 152 -9.22 4.33 -3.81
N LEU A 153 -9.04 3.38 -2.88
CA LEU A 153 -8.74 2.00 -3.21
C LEU A 153 -10.04 1.26 -3.55
N VAL A 154 -10.09 0.65 -4.71
CA VAL A 154 -11.20 -0.19 -5.18
C VAL A 154 -10.71 -1.61 -5.27
N LYS A 155 -11.33 -2.51 -4.50
CA LYS A 155 -10.97 -3.92 -4.46
C LYS A 155 -11.40 -4.64 -5.74
N ASN A 156 -10.61 -5.64 -6.12
CA ASN A 156 -11.00 -6.54 -7.21
C ASN A 156 -12.37 -7.16 -6.92
N GLY A 157 -13.26 -7.14 -7.92
CA GLY A 157 -14.64 -7.59 -7.78
C GLY A 157 -15.65 -6.53 -7.31
N ASP A 158 -15.20 -5.32 -6.95
CA ASP A 158 -16.09 -4.18 -6.72
C ASP A 158 -16.69 -3.71 -8.07
N SER A 159 -17.92 -3.27 -8.05
CA SER A 159 -18.64 -2.80 -9.25
C SER A 159 -18.24 -1.40 -9.72
N ARG A 160 -17.49 -0.65 -8.94
CA ARG A 160 -17.01 0.69 -9.31
C ARG A 160 -15.95 0.61 -10.39
N ASP A 161 -16.07 1.47 -11.39
CA ASP A 161 -15.11 1.61 -12.47
C ASP A 161 -14.90 3.09 -12.80
N TYR A 162 -14.47 3.84 -11.77
CA TYR A 162 -14.26 5.29 -11.86
C TYR A 162 -12.93 5.60 -12.53
N LYS A 163 -12.91 6.68 -13.29
CA LYS A 163 -11.76 7.10 -14.07
C LYS A 163 -11.60 8.62 -14.02
N TRP A 164 -10.35 9.07 -14.06
CA TRP A 164 -10.07 10.44 -14.49
C TRP A 164 -10.38 10.54 -15.97
N LYS A 165 -11.00 11.62 -16.35
CA LYS A 165 -11.31 11.93 -17.77
C LYS A 165 -10.56 13.19 -18.15
N VAL A 166 -9.58 13.02 -19.02
CA VAL A 166 -8.71 14.09 -19.51
C VAL A 166 -9.33 14.69 -20.76
N SER A 167 -9.51 16.00 -20.78
CA SER A 167 -9.95 16.74 -21.96
C SER A 167 -8.79 17.01 -22.93
N ALA A 168 -9.11 17.42 -24.16
CA ALA A 168 -8.09 17.69 -25.18
C ALA A 168 -7.16 18.87 -24.80
N ASP A 169 -7.67 19.85 -24.07
CA ASP A 169 -6.92 21.02 -23.60
C ASP A 169 -6.04 20.71 -22.41
N GLU A 170 -6.35 19.65 -21.67
CA GLU A 170 -5.49 19.13 -20.60
C GLU A 170 -4.33 18.27 -21.13
N ALA A 171 -4.40 17.78 -22.37
CA ALA A 171 -3.37 16.91 -22.92
C ALA A 171 -1.96 17.52 -22.83
N GLY A 172 -0.95 16.67 -22.62
CA GLY A 172 0.46 17.11 -22.50
C GLY A 172 1.28 16.09 -21.72
N THR A 173 2.54 16.43 -21.49
CA THR A 173 3.40 15.61 -20.62
C THR A 173 3.21 16.01 -19.16
N TYR A 174 3.00 15.06 -18.30
CA TYR A 174 2.78 15.28 -16.86
C TYR A 174 3.67 14.38 -16.02
N THR A 175 4.06 14.91 -14.88
CA THR A 175 4.51 14.11 -13.75
C THR A 175 3.34 13.88 -12.83
N ILE A 176 2.95 12.62 -12.68
CA ILE A 176 1.93 12.17 -11.73
C ILE A 176 2.62 11.73 -10.45
N VAL A 177 2.16 12.22 -9.31
CA VAL A 177 2.58 11.78 -7.98
C VAL A 177 1.37 11.22 -7.26
N LEU A 178 1.50 10.00 -6.75
CA LEU A 178 0.51 9.33 -5.91
C LEU A 178 1.03 9.27 -4.47
N ASP A 179 0.29 9.81 -3.54
CA ASP A 179 0.46 9.61 -2.10
C ASP A 179 -0.57 8.57 -1.65
N VAL A 180 -0.11 7.33 -1.46
CA VAL A 180 -1.01 6.22 -1.13
C VAL A 180 -1.40 6.19 0.35
N LYS A 181 -0.70 6.94 1.20
CA LYS A 181 -1.07 7.12 2.60
C LYS A 181 -2.29 8.04 2.74
N ASN A 182 -2.25 9.16 2.03
CA ASN A 182 -3.31 10.16 2.05
C ASN A 182 -4.36 9.93 0.96
N MET A 183 -4.14 8.95 0.09
CA MET A 183 -4.96 8.64 -1.07
C MET A 183 -5.18 9.87 -1.93
N THR A 184 -4.10 10.48 -2.37
CA THR A 184 -4.12 11.66 -3.24
C THR A 184 -3.27 11.46 -4.49
N MET A 185 -3.72 12.07 -5.58
CA MET A 185 -3.01 12.18 -6.85
C MET A 185 -2.74 13.65 -7.16
N THR A 186 -1.53 13.95 -7.58
CA THR A 186 -1.15 15.27 -8.10
C THR A 186 -0.63 15.12 -9.53
N ALA A 187 -1.14 15.92 -10.44
CA ALA A 187 -0.70 15.97 -11.83
C ALA A 187 -0.06 17.34 -12.11
N THR A 188 1.24 17.34 -12.41
CA THR A 188 1.98 18.55 -12.74
C THR A 188 2.39 18.50 -14.20
N LYS A 189 1.92 19.47 -15.00
CA LYS A 189 2.26 19.56 -16.42
C LYS A 189 3.70 20.02 -16.57
N SER A 190 4.47 19.28 -17.40
CA SER A 190 5.82 19.71 -17.79
C SER A 190 5.74 20.90 -18.76
N GLU A 191 6.62 21.86 -18.57
CA GLU A 191 6.76 23.02 -19.47
C GLU A 191 7.38 22.63 -20.81
#